data_53fdfb3be0fe7964bc777d4af6971a2f
#
_entry.id   53fdfb3be0fe7964bc777d4af6971a2f
#
_cell.length_a   1.000
_cell.length_b   1.000
_cell.length_c   1.000
_cell.angle_alpha   90.00
_cell.angle_beta   90.00
_cell.angle_gamma   90.00
#
_symmetry.space_group_name_H-M   'P 1'
#
loop_
_entity.id
_entity.type
_entity.pdbx_description
1 polymer ?
#
loop_
_entity_poly.entity_id
_entity_poly.type
_entity_poly.pdbx_seq_one_letter_code
_entity_poly.pdbx_strand_id
1 'polypeptide(L)'
;DVSFSNPVRQSLFEFDDCLDGGKPKAAAAAEKLRRIFPGVEAKGVRMMIPMPGHPVAENDLPLVLKDVAELESLIDDHDCVYLLTDTRESRWLPTLMCAAKGKLLINAALGFDSYLVMRHGGGFDEDEKNAAEEYTEDDSGGAFTGRLGCYFCNDVTAPTDSTSDRTLDQQCTVTRPGLAPIAGALAVEMMVAMCHSDRKAPGTSEPAHTHESFVPGTRAPTALGIVPHQIRGGVFDMRQRLFAAPAFPKCVACSGVVCEAFVKDEGSKAEFLRRAFDDPSYLENATGLTAMKEAVDDDVGWLSDDSGGDDF
;
A
#
# COMPACT_ATOMS: atom_id res chain seq x y z
N ASP A 1 -0.67 -7.08 20.32
CA ASP A 1 0.27 -7.04 21.45
C ASP A 1 1.65 -7.54 21.02
N VAL A 2 2.70 -7.26 21.82
CA VAL A 2 4.07 -7.70 21.53
C VAL A 2 4.19 -9.20 21.80
N SER A 3 4.63 -9.97 20.82
CA SER A 3 4.88 -11.40 20.94
C SER A 3 6.37 -11.70 21.02
N PHE A 4 6.76 -12.89 21.49
CA PHE A 4 8.16 -13.32 21.62
C PHE A 4 8.95 -13.30 20.30
N SER A 5 8.28 -13.34 19.15
CA SER A 5 8.91 -13.23 17.84
C SER A 5 9.22 -11.76 17.43
N ASN A 6 8.65 -10.77 18.10
CA ASN A 6 8.80 -9.39 17.69
C ASN A 6 10.20 -8.81 17.98
N PRO A 7 10.81 -8.97 19.17
CA PRO A 7 12.14 -8.41 19.43
C PRO A 7 13.25 -8.91 18.50
N VAL A 8 13.07 -10.08 17.91
CA VAL A 8 14.06 -10.67 16.98
C VAL A 8 14.23 -9.81 15.70
N ARG A 9 13.19 -9.10 15.27
CA ARG A 9 13.15 -8.37 13.99
C ARG A 9 12.58 -6.96 14.06
N GLN A 10 12.04 -6.56 15.19
CA GLN A 10 11.43 -5.25 15.44
C GLN A 10 12.19 -4.57 16.60
N SER A 11 13.13 -3.72 16.25
CA SER A 11 14.12 -3.14 17.16
C SER A 11 13.57 -2.24 18.27
N LEU A 12 12.31 -1.82 18.19
CA LEU A 12 11.65 -1.06 19.24
C LEU A 12 11.17 -1.91 20.43
N PHE A 13 11.17 -3.25 20.32
CA PHE A 13 10.67 -4.13 21.37
C PHE A 13 11.80 -4.90 22.01
N GLU A 14 11.66 -5.10 23.31
CA GLU A 14 12.57 -5.89 24.16
C GLU A 14 11.85 -7.13 24.70
N PHE A 15 12.61 -8.05 25.27
CA PHE A 15 12.05 -9.29 25.84
C PHE A 15 10.98 -9.02 26.91
N ASP A 16 11.20 -8.02 27.76
CA ASP A 16 10.27 -7.66 28.84
C ASP A 16 8.93 -7.13 28.32
N ASP A 17 8.88 -6.66 27.06
CA ASP A 17 7.63 -6.22 26.43
C ASP A 17 6.74 -7.42 26.01
N CYS A 18 7.30 -8.64 25.99
CA CYS A 18 6.58 -9.87 25.64
C CYS A 18 5.97 -10.61 26.84
N LEU A 19 6.35 -10.22 28.07
CA LEU A 19 5.90 -10.87 29.29
C LEU A 19 4.43 -10.56 29.60
N ASP A 20 3.81 -11.38 30.43
CA ASP A 20 2.43 -11.19 30.93
C ASP A 20 1.37 -11.00 29.83
N GLY A 21 1.53 -11.72 28.72
CA GLY A 21 0.63 -11.63 27.57
C GLY A 21 1.00 -10.58 26.54
N GLY A 22 2.08 -9.86 26.76
CA GLY A 22 2.61 -8.84 25.85
C GLY A 22 1.99 -7.46 26.02
N LYS A 23 2.82 -6.42 25.96
CA LYS A 23 2.35 -5.03 25.96
C LYS A 23 1.64 -4.68 24.64
N PRO A 24 0.66 -3.76 24.65
CA PRO A 24 0.09 -3.22 23.41
C PRO A 24 1.19 -2.61 22.53
N LYS A 25 1.33 -3.08 21.28
CA LYS A 25 2.42 -2.70 20.37
C LYS A 25 2.57 -1.20 20.18
N ALA A 26 1.46 -0.50 19.90
CA ALA A 26 1.48 0.93 19.63
C ALA A 26 1.95 1.73 20.86
N ALA A 27 1.48 1.36 22.06
CA ALA A 27 1.89 2.01 23.29
C ALA A 27 3.37 1.76 23.63
N ALA A 28 3.81 0.49 23.49
CA ALA A 28 5.21 0.14 23.72
C ALA A 28 6.15 0.84 22.73
N ALA A 29 5.79 0.90 21.45
CA ALA A 29 6.57 1.61 20.43
C ALA A 29 6.67 3.10 20.74
N ALA A 30 5.56 3.76 21.09
CA ALA A 30 5.56 5.18 21.43
C ALA A 30 6.40 5.48 22.67
N GLU A 31 6.38 4.62 23.69
CA GLU A 31 7.23 4.74 24.88
C GLU A 31 8.71 4.64 24.50
N LYS A 32 9.10 3.66 23.68
CA LYS A 32 10.50 3.48 23.24
C LYS A 32 10.99 4.65 22.40
N LEU A 33 10.18 5.17 21.48
CA LEU A 33 10.53 6.35 20.68
C LEU A 33 10.83 7.57 21.57
N ARG A 34 10.01 7.85 22.58
CA ARG A 34 10.26 8.93 23.54
C ARG A 34 11.52 8.69 24.39
N ARG A 35 11.89 7.45 24.66
CA ARG A 35 13.16 7.12 25.33
C ARG A 35 14.37 7.32 24.44
N ILE A 36 14.24 7.03 23.12
CA ILE A 36 15.30 7.24 22.12
C ILE A 36 15.54 8.73 21.92
N PHE A 37 14.47 9.50 21.74
CA PHE A 37 14.53 10.95 21.59
C PHE A 37 13.39 11.63 22.36
N PRO A 38 13.68 12.22 23.54
CA PRO A 38 12.64 12.80 24.39
C PRO A 38 11.85 13.97 23.78
N GLY A 39 12.38 14.60 22.73
CA GLY A 39 11.72 15.69 22.02
C GLY A 39 10.69 15.20 20.98
N VAL A 40 10.54 13.87 20.75
CA VAL A 40 9.53 13.37 19.82
C VAL A 40 8.16 13.29 20.48
N GLU A 41 7.14 13.79 19.80
CA GLU A 41 5.74 13.57 20.16
C GLU A 41 5.26 12.25 19.56
N ALA A 42 5.29 11.18 20.34
CA ALA A 42 4.84 9.87 19.92
C ALA A 42 3.59 9.44 20.69
N LYS A 43 2.54 9.06 19.98
CA LYS A 43 1.28 8.56 20.53
C LYS A 43 0.99 7.17 20.01
N GLY A 44 0.70 6.22 20.90
CA GLY A 44 0.22 4.89 20.54
C GLY A 44 -1.30 4.86 20.63
N VAL A 45 -1.96 4.56 19.53
CA VAL A 45 -3.42 4.38 19.45
C VAL A 45 -3.74 2.90 19.29
N ARG A 46 -4.63 2.37 20.12
CA ARG A 46 -5.09 0.99 20.03
C ARG A 46 -6.42 0.97 19.28
N MET A 47 -6.41 0.43 18.07
CA MET A 47 -7.59 0.24 17.25
C MET A 47 -7.48 -1.02 16.44
N MET A 48 -8.59 -1.46 15.85
CA MET A 48 -8.63 -2.51 14.85
C MET A 48 -8.89 -1.86 13.48
N ILE A 49 -8.03 -2.15 12.49
CA ILE A 49 -8.28 -1.74 11.11
C ILE A 49 -9.21 -2.78 10.49
N PRO A 50 -10.44 -2.43 10.13
CA PRO A 50 -11.35 -3.37 9.48
C PRO A 50 -10.86 -3.72 8.08
N MET A 51 -11.14 -4.94 7.65
CA MET A 51 -10.53 -5.53 6.47
C MET A 51 -11.60 -6.10 5.52
N PRO A 52 -11.44 -5.94 4.19
CA PRO A 52 -12.30 -6.61 3.21
C PRO A 52 -12.26 -8.13 3.38
N GLY A 53 -13.42 -8.78 3.15
CA GLY A 53 -13.54 -10.23 3.30
C GLY A 53 -13.65 -10.72 4.74
N HIS A 54 -13.73 -9.80 5.72
CA HIS A 54 -13.95 -10.11 7.13
C HIS A 54 -15.27 -9.52 7.59
N PRO A 55 -16.38 -10.28 7.51
CA PRO A 55 -17.71 -9.80 7.84
C PRO A 55 -17.80 -9.25 9.27
N VAL A 56 -18.53 -8.14 9.41
CA VAL A 56 -18.74 -7.46 10.69
C VAL A 56 -20.13 -7.75 11.21
N ALA A 57 -20.23 -8.29 12.42
CA ALA A 57 -21.52 -8.51 13.04
C ALA A 57 -22.26 -7.17 13.27
N GLU A 58 -23.60 -7.15 13.12
CA GLU A 58 -24.39 -5.92 13.25
C GLU A 58 -24.15 -5.19 14.58
N ASN A 59 -23.97 -5.95 15.66
CA ASN A 59 -23.73 -5.39 16.99
C ASN A 59 -22.36 -4.71 17.11
N ASP A 60 -21.37 -5.10 16.29
CA ASP A 60 -20.00 -4.59 16.31
C ASP A 60 -19.80 -3.44 15.31
N LEU A 61 -20.71 -3.29 14.35
CA LEU A 61 -20.61 -2.26 13.30
C LEU A 61 -20.40 -0.83 13.84
N PRO A 62 -21.10 -0.36 14.90
CA PRO A 62 -20.87 0.97 15.46
C PRO A 62 -19.45 1.15 16.00
N LEU A 63 -18.85 0.12 16.58
CA LEU A 63 -17.47 0.15 17.07
C LEU A 63 -16.47 0.20 15.90
N VAL A 64 -16.72 -0.61 14.87
CA VAL A 64 -15.89 -0.64 13.66
C VAL A 64 -15.92 0.71 12.95
N LEU A 65 -17.10 1.32 12.78
CA LEU A 65 -17.20 2.65 12.17
C LEU A 65 -16.54 3.75 13.01
N LYS A 66 -16.52 3.62 14.34
CA LYS A 66 -15.77 4.51 15.22
C LYS A 66 -14.26 4.38 14.98
N ASP A 67 -13.74 3.16 14.87
CA ASP A 67 -12.31 2.92 14.57
C ASP A 67 -11.94 3.46 13.18
N VAL A 68 -12.85 3.33 12.20
CA VAL A 68 -12.71 3.94 10.86
C VAL A 68 -12.58 5.46 10.96
N ALA A 69 -13.48 6.11 11.70
CA ALA A 69 -13.46 7.57 11.86
C ALA A 69 -12.21 8.06 12.62
N GLU A 70 -11.74 7.30 13.62
CA GLU A 70 -10.50 7.61 14.33
C GLU A 70 -9.28 7.47 13.40
N LEU A 71 -9.21 6.41 12.59
CA LEU A 71 -8.15 6.23 11.61
C LEU A 71 -8.14 7.35 10.57
N GLU A 72 -9.34 7.73 10.09
CA GLU A 72 -9.52 8.83 9.14
C GLU A 72 -9.02 10.17 9.70
N SER A 73 -9.36 10.48 10.96
CA SER A 73 -8.86 11.67 11.66
C SER A 73 -7.35 11.65 11.82
N LEU A 74 -6.77 10.51 12.17
CA LEU A 74 -5.31 10.38 12.28
C LEU A 74 -4.63 10.61 10.93
N ILE A 75 -5.18 10.10 9.83
CA ILE A 75 -4.64 10.35 8.49
C ILE A 75 -4.74 11.83 8.14
N ASP A 76 -5.83 12.51 8.48
CA ASP A 76 -5.99 13.95 8.23
C ASP A 76 -4.97 14.79 9.00
N ASP A 77 -4.63 14.40 10.22
CA ASP A 77 -3.72 15.12 11.10
C ASP A 77 -2.22 14.92 10.75
N HIS A 78 -1.90 14.00 9.83
CA HIS A 78 -0.51 13.68 9.50
C HIS A 78 -0.17 13.99 8.03
N ASP A 79 1.09 14.36 7.76
CA ASP A 79 1.60 14.68 6.42
C ASP A 79 1.97 13.43 5.63
N CYS A 80 2.37 12.36 6.30
CA CYS A 80 2.81 11.11 5.70
C CYS A 80 2.31 9.92 6.50
N VAL A 81 1.84 8.90 5.80
CA VAL A 81 1.41 7.61 6.37
C VAL A 81 2.38 6.52 5.96
N TYR A 82 2.97 5.82 6.94
CA TYR A 82 3.73 4.59 6.69
C TYR A 82 2.81 3.38 6.86
N LEU A 83 2.57 2.67 5.78
CA LEU A 83 1.73 1.47 5.75
C LEU A 83 2.60 0.23 5.88
N LEU A 84 2.70 -0.32 7.08
CA LEU A 84 3.61 -1.40 7.45
C LEU A 84 2.89 -2.66 7.93
N THR A 85 1.60 -2.76 7.65
CA THR A 85 0.78 -3.93 7.98
C THR A 85 1.19 -5.15 7.16
N ASP A 86 0.87 -6.34 7.61
CA ASP A 86 1.43 -7.59 7.07
C ASP A 86 0.51 -8.33 6.10
N THR A 87 -0.78 -7.98 6.02
CA THR A 87 -1.72 -8.60 5.09
C THR A 87 -2.22 -7.62 4.04
N ARG A 88 -2.67 -8.13 2.90
CA ARG A 88 -3.25 -7.32 1.83
C ARG A 88 -4.51 -6.60 2.32
N GLU A 89 -5.37 -7.32 3.03
CA GLU A 89 -6.64 -6.80 3.55
C GLU A 89 -6.43 -5.63 4.48
N SER A 90 -5.46 -5.72 5.38
CA SER A 90 -5.16 -4.65 6.36
C SER A 90 -4.56 -3.40 5.71
N ARG A 91 -4.04 -3.52 4.48
CA ARG A 91 -3.54 -2.38 3.68
C ARG A 91 -4.64 -1.64 2.94
N TRP A 92 -5.79 -2.27 2.73
CA TRP A 92 -6.81 -1.73 1.83
C TRP A 92 -7.39 -0.40 2.32
N LEU A 93 -7.94 -0.37 3.53
CA LEU A 93 -8.61 0.81 4.05
C LEU A 93 -7.68 2.04 4.19
N PRO A 94 -6.46 1.93 4.74
CA PRO A 94 -5.52 3.06 4.76
C PRO A 94 -5.13 3.53 3.35
N THR A 95 -5.00 2.61 2.38
CA THR A 95 -4.71 2.97 0.99
C THR A 95 -5.85 3.78 0.38
N LEU A 96 -7.09 3.33 0.56
CA LEU A 96 -8.29 4.03 0.10
C LEU A 96 -8.37 5.43 0.71
N MET A 97 -8.23 5.55 2.03
CA MET A 97 -8.31 6.82 2.74
C MET A 97 -7.25 7.81 2.24
N CYS A 98 -6.00 7.36 2.10
CA CYS A 98 -4.92 8.22 1.61
C CYS A 98 -5.13 8.62 0.14
N ALA A 99 -5.60 7.72 -0.71
CA ALA A 99 -5.93 8.02 -2.10
C ALA A 99 -7.07 9.04 -2.20
N ALA A 100 -8.15 8.85 -1.46
CA ALA A 100 -9.30 9.76 -1.45
C ALA A 100 -8.98 11.16 -0.91
N LYS A 101 -7.98 11.26 -0.01
CA LYS A 101 -7.59 12.52 0.65
C LYS A 101 -6.31 13.15 0.08
N GLY A 102 -5.69 12.56 -0.93
CA GLY A 102 -4.43 13.05 -1.50
C GLY A 102 -3.26 13.03 -0.52
N LYS A 103 -3.24 12.10 0.45
CA LYS A 103 -2.18 11.99 1.46
C LYS A 103 -1.02 11.13 0.95
N LEU A 104 0.20 11.56 1.28
CA LEU A 104 1.39 10.76 1.00
C LEU A 104 1.34 9.46 1.81
N LEU A 105 1.36 8.33 1.11
CA LEU A 105 1.44 7.02 1.72
C LEU A 105 2.68 6.29 1.18
N ILE A 106 3.48 5.77 2.09
CA ILE A 106 4.64 4.93 1.78
C ILE A 106 4.39 3.54 2.37
N ASN A 107 4.27 2.57 1.49
CA ASN A 107 4.07 1.17 1.85
C ASN A 107 5.40 0.42 1.87
N ALA A 108 5.63 -0.40 2.90
CA ALA A 108 6.70 -1.38 2.91
C ALA A 108 6.12 -2.78 3.14
N ALA A 109 6.49 -3.71 2.26
CA ALA A 109 6.08 -5.11 2.32
C ALA A 109 7.31 -6.01 2.30
N LEU A 110 7.27 -7.10 3.07
CA LEU A 110 8.35 -8.05 3.20
C LEU A 110 7.87 -9.43 2.77
N GLY A 111 8.68 -10.11 1.94
CA GLY A 111 8.62 -11.54 1.70
C GLY A 111 9.64 -12.27 2.57
N PHE A 112 9.94 -13.54 2.26
CA PHE A 112 10.95 -14.31 2.98
C PHE A 112 12.37 -13.71 2.82
N ASP A 113 12.76 -13.40 1.60
CA ASP A 113 14.09 -12.88 1.23
C ASP A 113 14.04 -11.62 0.36
N SER A 114 12.85 -11.04 0.18
CA SER A 114 12.60 -9.90 -0.68
C SER A 114 11.81 -8.81 0.04
N TYR A 115 11.87 -7.59 -0.49
CA TYR A 115 11.13 -6.45 0.01
C TYR A 115 10.61 -5.58 -1.13
N LEU A 116 9.51 -4.90 -0.85
CA LEU A 116 8.95 -3.82 -1.65
C LEU A 116 8.84 -2.58 -0.78
N VAL A 117 9.38 -1.46 -1.24
CA VAL A 117 9.08 -0.13 -0.71
C VAL A 117 8.46 0.70 -1.83
N MET A 118 7.33 1.34 -1.56
CA MET A 118 6.55 1.98 -2.60
C MET A 118 5.85 3.20 -2.05
N ARG A 119 5.95 4.34 -2.75
CA ARG A 119 5.04 5.46 -2.53
C ARG A 119 3.80 5.29 -3.39
N HIS A 120 2.63 5.55 -2.83
CA HIS A 120 1.40 5.55 -3.61
C HIS A 120 1.23 6.89 -4.30
N GLY A 121 0.67 6.87 -5.50
CA GLY A 121 0.18 8.09 -6.13
C GLY A 121 -0.98 8.65 -5.31
N GLY A 122 -1.00 9.97 -5.16
CA GLY A 122 -2.03 10.61 -4.39
C GLY A 122 -3.09 11.24 -5.25
N GLY A 123 -4.15 11.67 -4.57
CA GLY A 123 -5.22 12.50 -5.11
C GLY A 123 -6.02 11.81 -6.22
N PHE A 124 -7.28 11.62 -5.95
CA PHE A 124 -8.25 11.41 -6.99
C PHE A 124 -8.71 12.80 -7.45
N ASP A 125 -8.24 13.24 -8.62
CA ASP A 125 -8.75 14.45 -9.27
C ASP A 125 -9.82 14.05 -10.28
N GLU A 126 -10.99 14.69 -10.21
CA GLU A 126 -12.08 14.42 -11.15
C GLU A 126 -11.67 14.71 -12.60
N ASP A 127 -10.76 15.66 -12.82
CA ASP A 127 -10.24 16.00 -14.13
C ASP A 127 -9.27 14.93 -14.69
N GLU A 128 -8.69 14.09 -13.84
CA GLU A 128 -7.78 12.98 -14.22
C GLU A 128 -8.53 11.68 -14.59
N LYS A 129 -9.85 11.64 -14.58
CA LYS A 129 -10.65 10.46 -15.00
C LYS A 129 -10.28 9.96 -16.40
N ASN A 130 -9.74 10.82 -17.24
CA ASN A 130 -9.36 10.51 -18.62
C ASN A 130 -7.83 10.44 -18.85
N ALA A 131 -7.01 10.79 -17.87
CA ALA A 131 -5.55 10.84 -18.03
C ALA A 131 -4.84 9.47 -17.81
N ALA A 132 -5.59 8.42 -17.48
CA ALA A 132 -5.04 7.08 -17.27
C ALA A 132 -4.59 6.37 -18.56
N GLU A 133 -4.81 6.95 -19.73
CA GLU A 133 -4.50 6.32 -21.02
C GLU A 133 -3.21 6.83 -21.70
N GLU A 134 -2.59 7.89 -21.21
CA GLU A 134 -1.32 8.37 -21.78
C GLU A 134 -0.12 7.98 -20.90
N TYR A 135 0.46 6.86 -21.23
CA TYR A 135 1.84 6.57 -20.89
C TYR A 135 2.73 7.49 -21.75
N THR A 136 3.05 8.65 -21.24
CA THR A 136 4.05 9.52 -21.88
C THR A 136 5.39 9.33 -21.19
N GLU A 137 6.31 8.63 -21.86
CA GLU A 137 7.74 8.79 -21.56
C GLU A 137 8.07 10.24 -21.94
N ASP A 138 8.39 11.04 -20.94
CA ASP A 138 8.86 12.41 -21.16
C ASP A 138 10.18 12.36 -21.96
N ASP A 139 10.23 13.10 -23.07
CA ASP A 139 11.42 13.30 -23.91
C ASP A 139 12.64 13.86 -23.11
N SER A 140 12.46 14.23 -21.85
CA SER A 140 13.48 14.90 -21.00
C SER A 140 14.27 13.97 -20.08
N GLY A 141 14.14 12.65 -20.20
CA GLY A 141 15.00 11.73 -19.43
C GLY A 141 14.32 10.58 -18.72
N GLY A 142 13.20 10.04 -19.19
CA GLY A 142 12.67 8.75 -18.74
C GLY A 142 12.02 8.75 -17.35
N ALA A 143 11.48 9.88 -16.87
CA ALA A 143 10.67 9.94 -15.68
C ALA A 143 9.20 9.71 -16.02
N PHE A 144 8.50 8.86 -15.25
CA PHE A 144 7.07 8.69 -15.37
C PHE A 144 6.33 9.85 -14.70
N THR A 145 5.48 10.55 -15.44
CA THR A 145 4.78 11.78 -15.01
C THR A 145 3.29 11.58 -14.74
N GLY A 146 2.71 10.45 -15.09
CA GLY A 146 1.31 10.13 -14.85
C GLY A 146 0.98 9.84 -13.38
N ARG A 147 -0.30 9.65 -13.07
CA ARG A 147 -0.74 9.23 -11.74
C ARG A 147 -0.16 7.86 -11.40
N LEU A 148 0.63 7.79 -10.34
CA LEU A 148 1.27 6.56 -9.90
C LEU A 148 0.26 5.60 -9.26
N GLY A 149 0.47 4.31 -9.50
CA GLY A 149 -0.34 3.25 -8.91
C GLY A 149 -0.15 3.10 -7.40
N CYS A 150 -1.14 2.55 -6.74
CA CYS A 150 -1.03 2.08 -5.37
C CYS A 150 -0.59 0.61 -5.31
N TYR A 151 -0.43 0.07 -4.10
CA TYR A 151 -0.09 -1.34 -3.88
C TYR A 151 -1.02 -2.31 -4.65
N PHE A 152 -2.32 -2.02 -4.72
CA PHE A 152 -3.33 -2.86 -5.38
C PHE A 152 -3.39 -2.68 -6.90
N CYS A 153 -2.77 -1.67 -7.47
CA CYS A 153 -2.75 -1.47 -8.92
C CYS A 153 -1.94 -2.54 -9.67
N ASN A 154 -0.98 -3.17 -8.98
CA ASN A 154 -0.17 -4.26 -9.56
C ASN A 154 -0.80 -5.64 -9.33
N ASP A 155 -2.01 -5.69 -8.78
CA ASP A 155 -2.66 -6.91 -8.37
C ASP A 155 -4.14 -6.85 -8.74
N VAL A 156 -4.51 -7.61 -9.76
CA VAL A 156 -5.87 -7.61 -10.36
C VAL A 156 -6.89 -8.43 -9.56
N THR A 157 -6.71 -8.54 -8.25
CA THR A 157 -7.67 -9.20 -7.35
C THR A 157 -7.97 -8.35 -6.14
N ALA A 158 -9.24 -8.35 -5.71
CA ALA A 158 -9.62 -7.75 -4.45
C ALA A 158 -8.93 -8.46 -3.27
N PRO A 159 -8.60 -7.76 -2.19
CA PRO A 159 -8.14 -8.42 -0.97
C PRO A 159 -9.31 -9.21 -0.37
N THR A 160 -9.06 -10.48 -0.12
CA THR A 160 -9.96 -11.41 0.57
C THR A 160 -9.26 -11.96 1.81
N ASP A 161 -9.89 -12.86 2.56
CA ASP A 161 -9.24 -13.49 3.72
C ASP A 161 -8.02 -14.32 3.28
N SER A 162 -6.82 -13.73 3.36
CA SER A 162 -5.54 -14.38 3.09
C SER A 162 -5.00 -15.18 4.28
N THR A 163 -5.78 -15.31 5.36
CA THR A 163 -5.34 -16.06 6.55
C THR A 163 -5.55 -17.56 6.41
N SER A 164 -6.41 -17.99 5.48
CA SER A 164 -6.83 -19.39 5.34
C SER A 164 -5.79 -20.27 4.65
N ASP A 165 -4.98 -19.75 3.69
CA ASP A 165 -4.05 -20.56 2.90
C ASP A 165 -2.72 -19.84 2.65
N ARG A 166 -2.12 -19.29 3.71
CA ARG A 166 -0.85 -18.56 3.61
C ARG A 166 0.30 -19.46 3.17
N THR A 167 0.92 -19.09 2.06
CA THR A 167 2.25 -19.61 1.72
C THR A 167 3.32 -19.07 2.69
N LEU A 168 4.48 -19.72 2.73
CA LEU A 168 5.60 -19.30 3.58
C LEU A 168 6.00 -17.83 3.30
N ASP A 169 5.93 -17.39 2.05
CA ASP A 169 6.28 -16.03 1.62
C ASP A 169 5.29 -14.97 2.10
N GLN A 170 4.07 -15.36 2.42
CA GLN A 170 3.03 -14.47 2.95
C GLN A 170 3.05 -14.39 4.48
N GLN A 171 3.89 -15.16 5.14
CA GLN A 171 4.04 -15.16 6.59
C GLN A 171 5.12 -14.16 7.01
N CYS A 172 4.74 -12.93 7.35
CA CYS A 172 5.66 -11.87 7.80
C CYS A 172 6.51 -12.23 9.03
N THR A 173 6.14 -13.28 9.76
CA THR A 173 6.91 -13.80 10.89
C THR A 173 8.15 -14.58 10.45
N VAL A 174 8.23 -14.96 9.17
CA VAL A 174 9.31 -15.74 8.59
C VAL A 174 10.00 -14.90 7.52
N THR A 175 10.76 -13.89 7.94
CA THR A 175 11.59 -13.06 7.05
C THR A 175 13.05 -13.14 7.49
N ARG A 176 13.96 -12.98 6.54
CA ARG A 176 15.39 -12.83 6.86
C ARG A 176 15.60 -11.55 7.68
N PRO A 177 16.44 -11.56 8.72
CA PRO A 177 16.50 -10.50 9.73
C PRO A 177 16.94 -9.12 9.17
N GLY A 178 17.66 -9.09 8.07
CA GLY A 178 18.09 -7.84 7.44
C GLY A 178 17.03 -7.09 6.65
N LEU A 179 15.91 -7.74 6.28
CA LEU A 179 14.93 -7.13 5.36
C LEU A 179 14.18 -5.95 5.98
N ALA A 180 13.69 -6.10 7.20
CA ALA A 180 12.93 -5.03 7.85
C ALA A 180 13.76 -3.73 8.04
N PRO A 181 15.02 -3.77 8.52
CA PRO A 181 15.89 -2.59 8.56
C PRO A 181 16.15 -1.96 7.18
N ILE A 182 16.40 -2.77 6.14
CA ILE A 182 16.64 -2.26 4.78
C ILE A 182 15.39 -1.54 4.26
N ALA A 183 14.24 -2.21 4.31
CA ALA A 183 12.99 -1.63 3.84
C ALA A 183 12.58 -0.38 4.63
N GLY A 184 12.76 -0.40 5.95
CA GLY A 184 12.49 0.75 6.82
C GLY A 184 13.37 1.95 6.48
N ALA A 185 14.67 1.75 6.28
CA ALA A 185 15.60 2.81 5.88
C ALA A 185 15.21 3.42 4.51
N LEU A 186 14.94 2.57 3.51
CA LEU A 186 14.52 3.02 2.19
C LEU A 186 13.17 3.77 2.20
N ALA A 187 12.24 3.35 3.06
CA ALA A 187 10.96 4.05 3.23
C ALA A 187 11.16 5.47 3.81
N VAL A 188 12.08 5.62 4.77
CA VAL A 188 12.42 6.93 5.33
C VAL A 188 13.12 7.80 4.28
N GLU A 189 14.11 7.28 3.55
CA GLU A 189 14.79 8.00 2.47
C GLU A 189 13.82 8.47 1.38
N MET A 190 12.83 7.63 1.04
CA MET A 190 11.79 7.99 0.08
C MET A 190 10.95 9.16 0.59
N MET A 191 10.53 9.16 1.86
CA MET A 191 9.82 10.28 2.48
C MET A 191 10.67 11.55 2.46
N VAL A 192 11.94 11.45 2.86
CA VAL A 192 12.87 12.61 2.88
C VAL A 192 13.02 13.19 1.48
N ALA A 193 13.16 12.36 0.45
CA ALA A 193 13.23 12.80 -0.94
C ALA A 193 11.95 13.55 -1.37
N MET A 194 10.79 13.06 -0.95
CA MET A 194 9.50 13.71 -1.23
C MET A 194 9.36 15.05 -0.51
N CYS A 195 9.83 15.17 0.75
CA CYS A 195 9.81 16.42 1.51
C CYS A 195 10.76 17.49 0.94
N HIS A 196 11.82 17.07 0.25
CA HIS A 196 12.80 17.97 -0.39
C HIS A 196 12.50 18.28 -1.86
N SER A 197 11.34 17.84 -2.35
CA SER A 197 10.90 18.21 -3.69
C SER A 197 10.60 19.70 -3.76
N ASP A 198 11.04 20.35 -4.85
CA ASP A 198 10.77 21.77 -5.12
C ASP A 198 9.27 22.04 -5.43
N ARG A 199 8.45 21.02 -5.50
CA ARG A 199 7.01 21.11 -5.81
C ARG A 199 6.20 21.38 -4.54
N LYS A 200 5.26 22.33 -4.66
CA LYS A 200 4.47 22.85 -3.54
C LYS A 200 3.47 21.87 -2.91
N ALA A 201 3.26 20.70 -3.51
CA ALA A 201 2.39 19.66 -2.99
C ALA A 201 3.23 18.45 -2.57
N PRO A 202 3.30 18.12 -1.29
CA PRO A 202 4.07 16.96 -0.86
C PRO A 202 3.49 15.68 -1.48
N GLY A 203 4.22 15.07 -2.38
CA GLY A 203 4.20 13.65 -2.48
C GLY A 203 3.36 13.00 -3.53
N THR A 204 2.39 13.63 -4.12
CA THR A 204 1.43 12.90 -4.96
C THR A 204 1.68 13.01 -6.46
N SER A 205 2.26 14.10 -6.90
CA SER A 205 2.50 14.39 -8.32
C SER A 205 3.98 14.43 -8.73
N GLU A 206 4.90 14.02 -7.85
CA GLU A 206 6.32 13.95 -8.22
C GLU A 206 6.55 12.86 -9.27
N PRO A 207 7.24 13.17 -10.37
CA PRO A 207 7.62 12.18 -11.36
C PRO A 207 8.34 11.00 -10.72
N ALA A 208 8.11 9.80 -11.23
CA ALA A 208 8.80 8.62 -10.76
C ALA A 208 10.00 8.32 -11.65
N HIS A 209 11.14 8.12 -11.02
CA HIS A 209 12.40 7.83 -11.68
C HIS A 209 12.72 6.33 -11.59
N THR A 210 13.29 5.80 -12.67
CA THR A 210 13.90 4.46 -12.73
C THR A 210 15.42 4.59 -12.86
N HIS A 211 16.13 3.47 -12.94
CA HIS A 211 17.58 3.51 -13.21
C HIS A 211 17.91 4.13 -14.56
N GLU A 212 17.02 4.02 -15.54
CA GLU A 212 17.17 4.58 -16.88
C GLU A 212 17.01 6.10 -16.90
N SER A 213 16.29 6.65 -15.93
CA SER A 213 16.08 8.09 -15.76
C SER A 213 17.36 8.84 -15.32
N PHE A 214 18.39 8.13 -14.91
CA PHE A 214 19.63 8.74 -14.44
C PHE A 214 20.82 8.36 -15.32
N VAL A 215 21.35 9.35 -16.02
CA VAL A 215 22.60 9.19 -16.80
C VAL A 215 23.76 9.68 -15.93
N PRO A 216 24.76 8.83 -15.63
CA PRO A 216 25.95 9.25 -14.88
C PRO A 216 26.64 10.46 -15.53
N GLY A 217 26.94 11.48 -14.74
CA GLY A 217 27.56 12.72 -15.21
C GLY A 217 26.57 13.83 -15.60
N THR A 218 25.25 13.57 -15.58
CA THR A 218 24.23 14.60 -15.71
C THR A 218 23.79 15.11 -14.34
N ARG A 219 23.05 16.25 -14.33
CA ARG A 219 22.46 16.76 -13.09
C ARG A 219 21.40 15.77 -12.58
N ALA A 220 21.44 15.45 -11.29
CA ALA A 220 20.40 14.65 -10.66
C ALA A 220 19.02 15.32 -10.78
N PRO A 221 17.92 14.56 -10.91
CA PRO A 221 16.56 15.09 -11.02
C PRO A 221 16.15 15.96 -9.83
N THR A 222 16.58 15.60 -8.62
CA THR A 222 16.34 16.38 -7.41
C THR A 222 17.67 16.62 -6.66
N ALA A 223 17.65 17.47 -5.65
CA ALA A 223 18.83 17.70 -4.78
C ALA A 223 19.31 16.43 -4.06
N LEU A 224 18.43 15.45 -3.86
CA LEU A 224 18.73 14.16 -3.21
C LEU A 224 18.83 12.99 -4.20
N GLY A 225 18.84 13.26 -5.50
CA GLY A 225 18.96 12.23 -6.52
C GLY A 225 17.64 11.87 -7.19
N ILE A 226 17.44 10.58 -7.46
CA ILE A 226 16.23 10.06 -8.07
C ILE A 226 15.15 9.78 -7.02
N VAL A 227 13.89 9.98 -7.39
CA VAL A 227 12.73 9.68 -6.54
C VAL A 227 11.96 8.51 -7.18
N PRO A 228 12.11 7.28 -6.69
CA PRO A 228 11.44 6.12 -7.28
C PRO A 228 9.96 6.08 -6.91
N HIS A 229 9.16 5.37 -7.72
CA HIS A 229 7.83 4.94 -7.34
C HIS A 229 7.90 3.69 -6.46
N GLN A 230 8.58 2.65 -6.96
CA GLN A 230 8.74 1.37 -6.30
C GLN A 230 10.23 0.98 -6.26
N ILE A 231 10.65 0.49 -5.10
CA ILE A 231 11.95 -0.15 -4.89
C ILE A 231 11.67 -1.60 -4.54
N ARG A 232 12.06 -2.52 -5.41
CA ARG A 232 11.99 -3.97 -5.16
C ARG A 232 13.38 -4.53 -5.03
N GLY A 233 13.65 -5.23 -3.94
CA GLY A 233 14.95 -5.81 -3.69
C GLY A 233 14.90 -7.17 -3.05
N GLY A 234 15.99 -7.91 -3.17
CA GLY A 234 16.18 -9.21 -2.57
C GLY A 234 17.56 -9.35 -1.95
N VAL A 235 17.61 -10.09 -0.85
CA VAL A 235 18.89 -10.46 -0.19
C VAL A 235 19.40 -11.83 -0.65
N PHE A 236 18.62 -12.53 -1.48
CA PHE A 236 19.07 -13.76 -2.12
C PHE A 236 20.14 -13.48 -3.19
N ASP A 237 19.85 -12.52 -4.07
CA ASP A 237 20.74 -12.13 -5.18
C ASP A 237 21.40 -10.74 -4.99
N MET A 238 21.14 -10.09 -3.85
CA MET A 238 21.63 -8.74 -3.49
C MET A 238 21.32 -7.68 -4.56
N ARG A 239 20.19 -7.81 -5.24
CA ARG A 239 19.77 -6.87 -6.28
C ARG A 239 18.65 -5.99 -5.79
N GLN A 240 18.68 -4.75 -6.30
CA GLN A 240 17.60 -3.78 -6.13
C GLN A 240 17.21 -3.24 -7.51
N ARG A 241 15.90 -3.11 -7.74
CA ARG A 241 15.34 -2.58 -8.99
C ARG A 241 14.32 -1.51 -8.69
N LEU A 242 14.28 -0.49 -9.54
CA LEU A 242 13.32 0.59 -9.48
C LEU A 242 12.26 0.37 -10.57
N PHE A 243 10.99 0.59 -10.20
CA PHE A 243 9.88 0.50 -11.12
C PHE A 243 8.99 1.74 -10.99
N ALA A 244 8.37 2.13 -12.10
CA ALA A 244 7.24 3.03 -12.13
C ALA A 244 6.06 2.31 -12.79
N ALA A 245 4.87 2.53 -12.27
CA ALA A 245 3.65 1.95 -12.83
C ALA A 245 2.49 2.95 -12.66
N PRO A 246 1.63 3.09 -13.68
CA PRO A 246 0.45 3.94 -13.62
C PRO A 246 -0.59 3.40 -12.63
N ALA A 247 -1.48 4.28 -12.21
CA ALA A 247 -2.68 3.88 -11.49
C ALA A 247 -3.61 3.08 -12.42
N PHE A 248 -4.12 1.96 -11.90
CA PHE A 248 -5.05 1.11 -12.64
C PHE A 248 -6.47 1.67 -12.52
N PRO A 249 -7.17 1.96 -13.64
CA PRO A 249 -8.50 2.60 -13.60
C PRO A 249 -9.57 1.81 -12.84
N LYS A 250 -9.46 0.49 -12.82
CA LYS A 250 -10.38 -0.41 -12.10
C LYS A 250 -9.80 -0.93 -10.77
N CYS A 251 -8.85 -0.20 -10.20
CA CYS A 251 -8.22 -0.60 -8.94
C CYS A 251 -9.25 -0.62 -7.81
N VAL A 252 -9.28 -1.71 -7.06
CA VAL A 252 -10.21 -1.94 -5.95
C VAL A 252 -9.94 -1.06 -4.71
N ALA A 253 -8.86 -0.27 -4.70
CA ALA A 253 -8.48 0.56 -3.58
C ALA A 253 -8.31 2.04 -3.92
N CYS A 254 -7.85 2.41 -5.12
CA CYS A 254 -7.56 3.81 -5.47
C CYS A 254 -8.26 4.29 -6.74
N SER A 255 -9.13 3.49 -7.36
CA SER A 255 -9.93 3.96 -8.51
C SER A 255 -10.90 5.05 -8.10
N GLY A 256 -11.32 5.86 -9.08
CA GLY A 256 -12.31 6.91 -8.85
C GLY A 256 -13.60 6.41 -8.23
N VAL A 257 -14.10 5.28 -8.71
CA VAL A 257 -15.34 4.66 -8.19
C VAL A 257 -15.26 4.39 -6.69
N VAL A 258 -14.14 3.86 -6.24
CA VAL A 258 -13.94 3.48 -4.82
C VAL A 258 -13.70 4.72 -3.97
N CYS A 259 -12.88 5.66 -4.45
CA CYS A 259 -12.63 6.94 -3.76
C CYS A 259 -13.92 7.78 -3.64
N GLU A 260 -14.70 7.91 -4.71
CA GLU A 260 -15.99 8.62 -4.70
C GLU A 260 -16.98 7.98 -3.72
N ALA A 261 -17.05 6.64 -3.68
CA ALA A 261 -17.92 5.95 -2.73
C ALA A 261 -17.53 6.22 -1.27
N PHE A 262 -16.24 6.38 -1.00
CA PHE A 262 -15.72 6.67 0.33
C PHE A 262 -15.97 8.12 0.78
N VAL A 263 -15.89 9.10 -0.12
CA VAL A 263 -16.06 10.54 0.24
C VAL A 263 -17.51 11.01 0.26
N LYS A 264 -18.47 10.15 -0.04
CA LYS A 264 -19.91 10.45 0.06
C LYS A 264 -20.32 10.77 1.51
N ASP A 265 -21.58 11.15 1.69
CA ASP A 265 -22.16 11.34 3.01
C ASP A 265 -21.95 10.11 3.92
N GLU A 266 -21.99 10.33 5.24
CA GLU A 266 -21.65 9.29 6.22
C GLU A 266 -22.48 8.01 6.08
N GLY A 267 -23.78 8.13 5.74
CA GLY A 267 -24.66 6.96 5.56
C GLY A 267 -24.25 6.11 4.36
N SER A 268 -23.95 6.74 3.23
CA SER A 268 -23.48 6.07 2.01
C SER A 268 -22.08 5.47 2.20
N LYS A 269 -21.20 6.18 2.90
CA LYS A 269 -19.86 5.68 3.28
C LYS A 269 -19.95 4.43 4.15
N ALA A 270 -20.79 4.46 5.19
CA ALA A 270 -20.98 3.33 6.10
C ALA A 270 -21.51 2.09 5.36
N GLU A 271 -22.47 2.25 4.47
CA GLU A 271 -23.00 1.15 3.66
C GLU A 271 -21.97 0.60 2.67
N PHE A 272 -21.20 1.49 2.01
CA PHE A 272 -20.09 1.09 1.13
C PHE A 272 -19.06 0.24 1.89
N LEU A 273 -18.62 0.72 3.05
CA LEU A 273 -17.64 0.01 3.87
C LEU A 273 -18.17 -1.33 4.37
N ARG A 274 -19.43 -1.36 4.86
CA ARG A 274 -20.07 -2.60 5.29
C ARG A 274 -20.07 -3.64 4.17
N ARG A 275 -20.48 -3.26 2.96
CA ARG A 275 -20.48 -4.17 1.81
C ARG A 275 -19.08 -4.63 1.43
N ALA A 276 -18.08 -3.74 1.50
CA ALA A 276 -16.69 -4.10 1.21
C ALA A 276 -16.12 -5.09 2.24
N PHE A 277 -16.58 -5.03 3.50
CA PHE A 277 -16.15 -5.98 4.54
C PHE A 277 -16.87 -7.32 4.43
N ASP A 278 -18.18 -7.29 4.14
CA ASP A 278 -19.04 -8.48 4.19
C ASP A 278 -18.97 -9.31 2.89
N ASP A 279 -18.80 -8.67 1.75
CA ASP A 279 -18.83 -9.33 0.43
C ASP A 279 -17.46 -9.23 -0.28
N PRO A 280 -16.71 -10.34 -0.37
CA PRO A 280 -15.42 -10.37 -1.04
C PRO A 280 -15.46 -9.96 -2.53
N SER A 281 -16.60 -10.15 -3.19
CA SER A 281 -16.79 -9.84 -4.63
C SER A 281 -17.20 -8.38 -4.87
N TYR A 282 -17.66 -7.68 -3.84
CA TYR A 282 -18.26 -6.35 -3.98
C TYR A 282 -17.33 -5.34 -4.66
N LEU A 283 -16.07 -5.27 -4.23
CA LEU A 283 -15.11 -4.30 -4.76
C LEU A 283 -14.79 -4.57 -6.23
N GLU A 284 -14.65 -5.82 -6.64
CA GLU A 284 -14.39 -6.19 -8.03
C GLU A 284 -15.60 -5.90 -8.93
N ASN A 285 -16.80 -6.17 -8.43
CA ASN A 285 -18.04 -5.87 -9.13
C ASN A 285 -18.24 -4.35 -9.26
N ALA A 286 -18.03 -3.59 -8.19
CA ALA A 286 -18.20 -2.14 -8.20
C ALA A 286 -17.23 -1.42 -9.13
N THR A 287 -15.99 -1.90 -9.26
CA THR A 287 -14.98 -1.34 -10.17
C THR A 287 -15.07 -1.86 -11.60
N GLY A 288 -15.90 -2.87 -11.86
CA GLY A 288 -16.01 -3.56 -13.15
C GLY A 288 -14.81 -4.45 -13.47
N LEU A 289 -14.03 -4.85 -12.45
CA LEU A 289 -12.91 -5.75 -12.59
C LEU A 289 -13.38 -7.18 -12.89
N THR A 290 -14.49 -7.61 -12.30
CA THR A 290 -15.12 -8.92 -12.59
C THR A 290 -15.43 -9.07 -14.08
N ALA A 291 -16.13 -8.11 -14.67
CA ALA A 291 -16.46 -8.15 -16.10
C ALA A 291 -15.21 -8.14 -17.00
N MET A 292 -14.16 -7.46 -16.58
CA MET A 292 -12.88 -7.47 -17.31
C MET A 292 -12.19 -8.84 -17.24
N LYS A 293 -12.23 -9.52 -16.10
CA LYS A 293 -11.69 -10.90 -15.95
C LYS A 293 -12.46 -11.90 -16.83
N GLU A 294 -13.78 -11.85 -16.78
CA GLU A 294 -14.65 -12.72 -17.59
C GLU A 294 -14.38 -12.53 -19.09
N ALA A 295 -14.21 -11.30 -19.56
CA ALA A 295 -13.89 -11.04 -20.97
C ALA A 295 -12.53 -11.61 -21.40
N VAL A 296 -11.53 -11.60 -20.49
CA VAL A 296 -10.20 -12.19 -20.76
C VAL A 296 -10.28 -13.72 -20.77
N ASP A 297 -11.04 -14.33 -19.85
CA ASP A 297 -11.22 -15.78 -19.80
C ASP A 297 -11.94 -16.32 -21.04
N ASP A 298 -12.93 -15.59 -21.56
CA ASP A 298 -13.60 -15.90 -22.82
C ASP A 298 -12.63 -15.87 -24.00
N ASP A 299 -11.77 -14.84 -24.10
CA ASP A 299 -10.77 -14.73 -25.16
C ASP A 299 -9.71 -15.85 -25.09
N VAL A 300 -9.30 -16.25 -23.90
CA VAL A 300 -8.33 -17.35 -23.71
C VAL A 300 -8.98 -18.72 -24.00
N GLY A 301 -10.27 -18.89 -23.71
CA GLY A 301 -11.05 -20.11 -24.03
C GLY A 301 -11.03 -20.45 -25.52
N TRP A 302 -11.07 -19.45 -26.39
CA TRP A 302 -10.98 -19.65 -27.86
C TRP A 302 -9.61 -20.16 -28.32
N LEU A 303 -8.54 -19.91 -27.58
CA LEU A 303 -7.18 -20.38 -27.91
C LEU A 303 -6.93 -21.85 -27.51
N SER A 304 -7.74 -22.38 -26.58
CA SER A 304 -7.59 -23.76 -26.10
C SER A 304 -8.35 -24.81 -26.92
N ASP A 305 -9.37 -24.40 -27.70
CA ASP A 305 -10.17 -25.34 -28.52
C ASP A 305 -9.56 -25.66 -29.91
N ASP A 306 -8.50 -24.95 -30.32
CA ASP A 306 -7.89 -25.14 -31.65
C ASP A 306 -6.67 -26.11 -31.64
N SER A 307 -6.42 -26.81 -30.54
CA SER A 307 -5.36 -27.82 -30.43
C SER A 307 -5.88 -29.28 -30.45
N GLY A 308 -7.09 -29.51 -30.96
CA GLY A 308 -7.71 -30.81 -31.12
C GLY A 308 -7.74 -31.27 -32.59
N GLY A 309 -6.68 -31.90 -33.03
CA GLY A 309 -6.74 -32.65 -34.26
C GLY A 309 -5.49 -32.60 -35.16
N ASP A 310 -4.53 -33.43 -34.87
CA ASP A 310 -3.81 -34.12 -35.92
C ASP A 310 -3.27 -35.47 -35.41
N ASP A 311 -3.92 -36.51 -35.84
CA ASP A 311 -3.44 -37.88 -35.85
C ASP A 311 -2.13 -37.97 -36.67
N PHE A 312 -1.06 -38.47 -36.04
CA PHE A 312 -0.08 -39.38 -36.67
C PHE A 312 0.63 -40.21 -35.59
#